data_80063d162b4a7030235f494fb9df4246
#
_entry.id   80063d162b4a7030235f494fb9df4246
#
_cell.length_a   1.000
_cell.length_b   1.000
_cell.length_c   1.000
_cell.angle_alpha   90.00
_cell.angle_beta   90.00
_cell.angle_gamma   90.00
#
_symmetry.space_group_name_H-M   'P 1'
#
loop_
_entity.id
_entity.type
_entity.pdbx_description
1 polymer ?
#
loop_
_entity_poly.entity_id
_entity_poly.type
_entity_poly.pdbx_seq_one_letter_code
_entity_poly.pdbx_strand_id
1 'polypeptide(L)'
;MQQYTVTGMHCAACSASVEKAVKKVPGVTSCAVSLLTNSMGVEGTASSSDIIAAVTNAGYGASVKGAKLERSAKSSENVQENAFRSMKHRLIASLVFLVILMYFSMGHMMWGFPLPPFLEGNHTAMGLIQLLLTAAVMVINQRFFISGFRSLVRGAPNMDTLVALGASAAFGYSTAALFAMTDAQLHGGAEAAMPFMDEFYFESAAMILTLITVGKMLEARSKGKTTDALKSLMKLAPSEATVIRGGEELTI
;
A
#
# COMPACT_ATOMS: atom_id res chain seq x y z
N MET A 1 -2.26 27.24 16.17
CA MET A 1 -1.96 26.06 15.35
C MET A 1 -2.93 24.94 15.68
N GLN A 2 -3.75 24.52 14.73
CA GLN A 2 -4.68 23.38 14.88
C GLN A 2 -4.00 22.10 14.43
N GLN A 3 -4.17 21.01 15.17
CA GLN A 3 -3.57 19.72 14.83
C GLN A 3 -4.63 18.71 14.38
N TYR A 4 -4.30 17.96 13.33
CA TYR A 4 -5.15 16.94 12.75
C TYR A 4 -4.41 15.63 12.64
N THR A 5 -5.12 14.51 12.75
CA THR A 5 -4.64 13.19 12.37
C THR A 5 -5.06 12.94 10.92
N VAL A 6 -4.12 12.54 10.08
CA VAL A 6 -4.37 12.26 8.65
C VAL A 6 -4.15 10.78 8.40
N THR A 7 -5.11 10.12 7.76
CA THR A 7 -5.04 8.68 7.46
C THR A 7 -4.98 8.44 5.96
N GLY A 8 -4.36 7.33 5.55
CA GLY A 8 -4.23 6.96 4.13
C GLY A 8 -2.96 7.46 3.45
N MET A 9 -2.08 8.16 4.14
CA MET A 9 -0.78 8.56 3.60
C MET A 9 0.22 7.40 3.69
N HIS A 10 0.81 7.01 2.55
CA HIS A 10 1.76 5.90 2.47
C HIS A 10 3.09 6.29 1.81
N CYS A 11 3.22 7.53 1.33
CA CYS A 11 4.42 7.99 0.63
C CYS A 11 4.59 9.51 0.74
N ALA A 12 5.81 10.01 0.45
CA ALA A 12 6.09 11.45 0.47
C ALA A 12 5.20 12.24 -0.52
N ALA A 13 4.87 11.67 -1.68
CA ALA A 13 3.95 12.29 -2.62
C ALA A 13 2.54 12.46 -2.03
N CYS A 14 2.11 11.53 -1.16
CA CYS A 14 0.83 11.61 -0.48
C CYS A 14 0.79 12.79 0.51
N SER A 15 1.84 12.97 1.32
CA SER A 15 1.93 14.10 2.25
C SER A 15 1.98 15.44 1.51
N ALA A 16 2.74 15.52 0.41
CA ALA A 16 2.78 16.71 -0.44
C ALA A 16 1.41 17.03 -1.08
N SER A 17 0.65 16.01 -1.51
CA SER A 17 -0.71 16.19 -2.04
C SER A 17 -1.67 16.73 -1.00
N VAL A 18 -1.63 16.21 0.24
CA VAL A 18 -2.44 16.72 1.35
C VAL A 18 -2.08 18.17 1.65
N GLU A 19 -0.78 18.46 1.77
CA GLU A 19 -0.30 19.82 2.05
C GLU A 19 -0.74 20.82 0.97
N LYS A 20 -0.60 20.43 -0.30
CA LYS A 20 -1.04 21.25 -1.44
C LYS A 20 -2.55 21.47 -1.45
N ALA A 21 -3.35 20.46 -1.07
CA ALA A 21 -4.80 20.58 -1.02
C ALA A 21 -5.24 21.53 0.09
N VAL A 22 -4.64 21.42 1.28
CA VAL A 22 -4.98 22.25 2.45
C VAL A 22 -4.52 23.70 2.27
N LYS A 23 -3.35 23.93 1.68
CA LYS A 23 -2.86 25.30 1.36
C LYS A 23 -3.76 26.07 0.39
N LYS A 24 -4.64 25.38 -0.35
CA LYS A 24 -5.62 26.03 -1.24
C LYS A 24 -6.89 26.48 -0.51
N VAL A 25 -7.09 26.06 0.74
CA VAL A 25 -8.28 26.44 1.52
C VAL A 25 -8.15 27.91 1.93
N PRO A 26 -9.17 28.75 1.65
CA PRO A 26 -9.16 30.15 2.06
C PRO A 26 -8.99 30.27 3.58
N GLY A 27 -8.09 31.16 4.01
CA GLY A 27 -7.80 31.37 5.42
C GLY A 27 -6.71 30.47 6.02
N VAL A 28 -6.11 29.56 5.27
CA VAL A 28 -4.91 28.81 5.67
C VAL A 28 -3.66 29.65 5.36
N THR A 29 -2.87 29.93 6.39
CA THR A 29 -1.58 30.64 6.28
C THR A 29 -0.40 29.69 6.18
N SER A 30 -0.41 28.61 6.96
CA SER A 30 0.62 27.58 6.87
C SER A 30 0.03 26.18 7.08
N CYS A 31 0.67 25.18 6.47
CA CYS A 31 0.32 23.78 6.65
C CYS A 31 1.59 22.96 6.58
N ALA A 32 1.81 22.13 7.61
CA ALA A 32 2.91 21.17 7.67
C ALA A 32 2.36 19.76 7.91
N VAL A 33 2.72 18.81 7.05
CA VAL A 33 2.25 17.42 7.10
C VAL A 33 3.40 16.48 7.45
N SER A 34 3.22 15.68 8.50
CA SER A 34 4.18 14.65 8.90
C SER A 34 3.69 13.26 8.51
N LEU A 35 4.41 12.61 7.60
CA LEU A 35 4.17 11.24 7.21
C LEU A 35 4.54 10.25 8.33
N LEU A 36 5.50 10.59 9.20
CA LEU A 36 5.96 9.73 10.27
C LEU A 36 4.89 9.57 11.36
N THR A 37 4.30 10.70 11.76
CA THR A 37 3.31 10.74 12.84
C THR A 37 1.87 10.69 12.33
N ASN A 38 1.67 10.64 11.01
CA ASN A 38 0.37 10.74 10.36
C ASN A 38 -0.44 11.93 10.88
N SER A 39 0.22 13.07 11.05
CA SER A 39 -0.36 14.29 11.60
C SER A 39 -0.13 15.48 10.67
N MET A 40 -0.98 16.46 10.81
CA MET A 40 -0.91 17.73 10.09
C MET A 40 -1.16 18.87 11.07
N GLY A 41 -0.28 19.88 11.00
CA GLY A 41 -0.47 21.16 11.69
C GLY A 41 -0.91 22.23 10.69
N VAL A 42 -1.97 22.96 11.00
CA VAL A 42 -2.50 24.03 10.17
C VAL A 42 -2.60 25.32 10.98
N GLU A 43 -2.15 26.42 10.40
CA GLU A 43 -2.30 27.77 10.93
C GLU A 43 -3.18 28.59 9.99
N GLY A 44 -4.00 29.45 10.57
CA GLY A 44 -4.92 30.31 9.84
C GLY A 44 -6.28 30.42 10.51
N THR A 45 -7.22 31.02 9.80
CA THR A 45 -8.60 31.27 10.23
C THR A 45 -9.61 30.29 9.60
N ALA A 46 -9.14 29.37 8.76
CA ALA A 46 -9.98 28.39 8.08
C ALA A 46 -10.70 27.47 9.08
N SER A 47 -11.94 27.08 8.78
CA SER A 47 -12.71 26.18 9.61
C SER A 47 -12.17 24.76 9.58
N SER A 48 -12.28 24.02 10.68
CA SER A 48 -11.86 22.60 10.72
C SER A 48 -12.64 21.74 9.73
N SER A 49 -13.89 22.07 9.42
CA SER A 49 -14.71 21.39 8.43
C SER A 49 -14.15 21.54 7.03
N ASP A 50 -13.72 22.73 6.64
CA ASP A 50 -13.18 23.01 5.30
C ASP A 50 -11.82 22.34 5.10
N ILE A 51 -10.99 22.33 6.15
CA ILE A 51 -9.71 21.62 6.16
C ILE A 51 -9.92 20.11 5.99
N ILE A 52 -10.85 19.50 6.76
CA ILE A 52 -11.17 18.08 6.66
C ILE A 52 -11.76 17.77 5.27
N ALA A 53 -12.64 18.62 4.75
CA ALA A 53 -13.21 18.45 3.41
C ALA A 53 -12.12 18.48 2.32
N ALA A 54 -11.16 19.40 2.40
CA ALA A 54 -10.05 19.49 1.46
C ALA A 54 -9.18 18.22 1.46
N VAL A 55 -8.87 17.68 2.64
CA VAL A 55 -8.11 16.43 2.78
C VAL A 55 -8.91 15.24 2.24
N THR A 56 -10.22 15.19 2.52
CA THR A 56 -11.12 14.12 2.03
C THR A 56 -11.26 14.17 0.52
N ASN A 57 -11.40 15.36 -0.06
CA ASN A 57 -11.45 15.54 -1.51
C ASN A 57 -10.12 15.15 -2.19
N ALA A 58 -9.00 15.34 -1.50
CA ALA A 58 -7.70 14.84 -1.96
C ALA A 58 -7.55 13.31 -1.84
N GLY A 59 -8.50 12.63 -1.21
CA GLY A 59 -8.55 11.16 -1.11
C GLY A 59 -7.99 10.57 0.17
N TYR A 60 -7.77 11.40 1.17
CA TYR A 60 -7.23 11.02 2.48
C TYR A 60 -8.27 11.24 3.58
N GLY A 61 -8.10 10.56 4.73
CA GLY A 61 -8.95 10.83 5.88
C GLY A 61 -8.31 11.89 6.79
N ALA A 62 -9.12 12.76 7.39
CA ALA A 62 -8.65 13.69 8.41
C ALA A 62 -9.61 13.77 9.58
N SER A 63 -9.07 13.99 10.78
CA SER A 63 -9.82 14.25 12.01
C SER A 63 -9.06 15.21 12.92
N VAL A 64 -9.75 16.05 13.67
CA VAL A 64 -9.13 16.99 14.63
C VAL A 64 -8.45 16.18 15.75
N LYS A 65 -7.18 16.49 16.02
CA LYS A 65 -6.42 15.86 17.11
C LYS A 65 -6.84 16.52 18.43
N GLY A 66 -7.49 15.79 19.30
CA GLY A 66 -7.91 16.33 20.62
C GLY A 66 -9.37 16.07 21.03
N ALA A 67 -10.22 15.66 20.10
CA ALA A 67 -11.65 15.49 20.36
C ALA A 67 -12.05 14.25 21.19
N LYS A 68 -11.11 13.34 21.57
CA LYS A 68 -11.34 12.20 22.50
C LYS A 68 -10.02 11.50 22.82
N LEU A 69 -9.22 12.05 23.74
CA LEU A 69 -7.86 11.56 24.02
C LEU A 69 -7.80 10.20 24.75
N GLU A 70 -8.78 9.79 25.54
CA GLU A 70 -8.66 8.56 26.35
C GLU A 70 -9.24 7.28 25.70
N ARG A 71 -10.27 7.40 24.87
CA ARG A 71 -10.79 6.23 24.11
C ARG A 71 -10.05 5.99 22.79
N SER A 72 -9.38 7.01 22.25
CA SER A 72 -8.71 6.96 20.95
C SER A 72 -7.33 6.31 20.99
N ALA A 73 -6.60 6.38 22.12
CA ALA A 73 -5.25 5.81 22.23
C ALA A 73 -5.28 4.26 22.19
N LYS A 74 -6.15 3.63 22.99
CA LYS A 74 -6.32 2.16 22.96
C LYS A 74 -6.97 1.66 21.67
N SER A 75 -7.86 2.47 21.08
CA SER A 75 -8.48 2.15 19.78
C SER A 75 -7.48 2.27 18.63
N SER A 76 -6.59 3.24 18.63
CA SER A 76 -5.58 3.43 17.59
C SER A 76 -4.48 2.37 17.62
N GLU A 77 -4.05 1.92 18.79
CA GLU A 77 -3.09 0.81 18.93
C GLU A 77 -3.68 -0.50 18.43
N ASN A 78 -4.91 -0.83 18.80
CA ASN A 78 -5.60 -2.02 18.32
C ASN A 78 -5.86 -1.97 16.80
N VAL A 79 -6.20 -0.83 16.25
CA VAL A 79 -6.39 -0.65 14.79
C VAL A 79 -5.07 -0.82 14.04
N GLN A 80 -3.97 -0.30 14.59
CA GLN A 80 -2.65 -0.41 13.98
C GLN A 80 -2.10 -1.84 14.05
N GLU A 81 -2.30 -2.53 15.17
CA GLU A 81 -1.92 -3.94 15.33
C GLU A 81 -2.74 -4.85 14.41
N ASN A 82 -4.04 -4.65 14.32
CA ASN A 82 -4.92 -5.39 13.41
C ASN A 82 -4.57 -5.15 11.95
N ALA A 83 -4.20 -3.92 11.57
CA ALA A 83 -3.74 -3.59 10.23
C ALA A 83 -2.42 -4.29 9.90
N PHE A 84 -1.48 -4.33 10.84
CA PHE A 84 -0.20 -5.03 10.67
C PHE A 84 -0.40 -6.56 10.56
N ARG A 85 -1.25 -7.13 11.41
CA ARG A 85 -1.60 -8.56 11.36
C ARG A 85 -2.26 -8.93 10.03
N SER A 86 -3.21 -8.13 9.56
CA SER A 86 -3.84 -8.32 8.25
C SER A 86 -2.82 -8.25 7.11
N MET A 87 -1.88 -7.30 7.14
CA MET A 87 -0.81 -7.18 6.15
C MET A 87 0.11 -8.41 6.15
N LYS A 88 0.47 -8.92 7.35
CA LYS A 88 1.27 -10.13 7.49
C LYS A 88 0.59 -11.36 6.87
N HIS A 89 -0.70 -11.58 7.13
CA HIS A 89 -1.44 -12.70 6.53
C HIS A 89 -1.51 -12.59 5.00
N ARG A 90 -1.76 -11.39 4.48
CA ARG A 90 -1.78 -11.15 3.03
C ARG A 90 -0.41 -11.41 2.40
N LEU A 91 0.68 -10.99 3.07
CA LEU A 91 2.03 -11.25 2.60
C LEU A 91 2.34 -12.74 2.56
N ILE A 92 2.03 -13.48 3.64
CA ILE A 92 2.26 -14.94 3.68
C ILE A 92 1.47 -15.63 2.57
N ALA A 93 0.19 -15.30 2.41
CA ALA A 93 -0.63 -15.86 1.35
C ALA A 93 -0.06 -15.54 -0.05
N SER A 94 0.32 -14.29 -0.32
CA SER A 94 0.93 -13.89 -1.59
C SER A 94 2.25 -14.62 -1.84
N LEU A 95 3.07 -14.81 -0.80
CA LEU A 95 4.34 -15.52 -0.91
C LEU A 95 4.15 -17.00 -1.25
N VAL A 96 3.16 -17.66 -0.63
CA VAL A 96 2.83 -19.06 -0.93
C VAL A 96 2.41 -19.20 -2.40
N PHE A 97 1.49 -18.36 -2.87
CA PHE A 97 1.07 -18.38 -4.27
C PHE A 97 2.23 -18.04 -5.23
N LEU A 98 3.09 -17.10 -4.87
CA LEU A 98 4.26 -16.73 -5.68
C LEU A 98 5.25 -17.90 -5.80
N VAL A 99 5.54 -18.61 -4.69
CA VAL A 99 6.45 -19.77 -4.72
C VAL A 99 5.89 -20.89 -5.60
N ILE A 100 4.58 -21.14 -5.50
CA ILE A 100 3.92 -22.12 -6.38
C ILE A 100 3.99 -21.67 -7.84
N LEU A 101 3.74 -20.39 -8.11
CA LEU A 101 3.83 -19.81 -9.45
C LEU A 101 5.24 -19.94 -10.04
N MET A 102 6.28 -19.61 -9.24
CA MET A 102 7.67 -19.76 -9.66
C MET A 102 8.07 -21.22 -9.91
N TYR A 103 7.46 -22.17 -9.19
CA TYR A 103 7.68 -23.59 -9.47
C TYR A 103 7.20 -23.99 -10.88
N PHE A 104 6.03 -23.51 -11.29
CA PHE A 104 5.48 -23.79 -12.62
C PHE A 104 6.14 -22.97 -13.72
N SER A 105 6.50 -21.71 -13.48
CA SER A 105 7.11 -20.83 -14.46
C SER A 105 8.59 -21.17 -14.65
N MET A 106 9.44 -20.84 -13.68
CA MET A 106 10.89 -21.02 -13.81
C MET A 106 11.36 -22.45 -13.46
N GLY A 107 10.72 -23.09 -12.46
CA GLY A 107 11.19 -24.37 -11.94
C GLY A 107 11.15 -25.45 -13.02
N HIS A 108 10.08 -25.53 -13.78
CA HIS A 108 9.97 -26.51 -14.86
C HIS A 108 10.80 -26.10 -16.10
N MET A 109 10.70 -24.85 -16.56
CA MET A 109 11.34 -24.42 -17.80
C MET A 109 12.88 -24.33 -17.68
N MET A 110 13.42 -23.85 -16.54
CA MET A 110 14.86 -23.67 -16.37
C MET A 110 15.55 -24.86 -15.70
N TRP A 111 14.88 -25.51 -14.74
CA TRP A 111 15.49 -26.57 -13.91
C TRP A 111 14.90 -27.96 -14.15
N GLY A 112 13.91 -28.06 -15.04
CA GLY A 112 13.30 -29.36 -15.37
C GLY A 112 12.59 -30.04 -14.19
N PHE A 113 12.00 -29.27 -13.28
CA PHE A 113 11.27 -29.85 -12.15
C PHE A 113 10.14 -30.75 -12.63
N PRO A 114 9.89 -31.88 -11.95
CA PRO A 114 8.87 -32.82 -12.38
C PRO A 114 7.48 -32.17 -12.33
N LEU A 115 6.74 -32.34 -13.42
CA LEU A 115 5.34 -31.93 -13.50
C LEU A 115 4.42 -33.15 -13.36
N PRO A 116 3.19 -32.95 -12.90
CA PRO A 116 2.17 -33.98 -13.00
C PRO A 116 1.96 -34.38 -14.47
N PRO A 117 1.73 -35.68 -14.77
CA PRO A 117 1.66 -36.18 -16.15
C PRO A 117 0.64 -35.47 -17.06
N PHE A 118 -0.42 -34.91 -16.49
CA PHE A 118 -1.45 -34.18 -17.26
C PHE A 118 -1.02 -32.76 -17.71
N LEU A 119 0.10 -32.25 -17.17
CA LEU A 119 0.68 -30.95 -17.55
C LEU A 119 1.86 -31.10 -18.50
N GLU A 120 2.46 -32.27 -18.63
CA GLU A 120 3.55 -32.51 -19.54
C GLU A 120 3.09 -32.28 -20.99
N GLY A 121 3.72 -31.31 -21.68
CA GLY A 121 3.37 -30.94 -23.05
C GLY A 121 2.06 -30.14 -23.20
N ASN A 122 1.35 -29.86 -22.10
CA ASN A 122 0.14 -29.05 -22.13
C ASN A 122 0.44 -27.59 -21.75
N HIS A 123 1.00 -26.84 -22.70
CA HIS A 123 1.39 -25.43 -22.50
C HIS A 123 0.21 -24.52 -22.14
N THR A 124 -0.97 -24.78 -22.70
CA THR A 124 -2.19 -24.04 -22.37
C THR A 124 -2.62 -24.22 -20.91
N ALA A 125 -2.58 -25.46 -20.39
CA ALA A 125 -2.91 -25.70 -18.99
C ALA A 125 -1.90 -25.02 -18.05
N MET A 126 -0.62 -25.00 -18.39
CA MET A 126 0.41 -24.29 -17.63
C MET A 126 0.15 -22.79 -17.60
N GLY A 127 -0.17 -22.17 -18.74
CA GLY A 127 -0.53 -20.75 -18.80
C GLY A 127 -1.79 -20.42 -18.00
N LEU A 128 -2.80 -21.27 -18.03
CA LEU A 128 -4.03 -21.10 -17.23
C LEU A 128 -3.75 -21.19 -15.72
N ILE A 129 -2.89 -22.12 -15.28
CA ILE A 129 -2.48 -22.21 -13.86
C ILE A 129 -1.78 -20.93 -13.43
N GLN A 130 -0.84 -20.43 -14.24
CA GLN A 130 -0.13 -19.19 -13.96
C GLN A 130 -1.10 -17.99 -13.89
N LEU A 131 -2.05 -17.90 -14.82
CA LEU A 131 -3.10 -16.88 -14.82
C LEU A 131 -3.94 -16.92 -13.53
N LEU A 132 -4.43 -18.10 -13.13
CA LEU A 132 -5.25 -18.27 -11.93
C LEU A 132 -4.49 -17.94 -10.63
N LEU A 133 -3.24 -18.39 -10.51
CA LEU A 133 -2.38 -18.09 -9.36
C LEU A 133 -2.09 -16.58 -9.26
N THR A 134 -1.78 -15.95 -10.39
CA THR A 134 -1.55 -14.50 -10.44
C THR A 134 -2.81 -13.72 -10.11
N ALA A 135 -3.97 -14.13 -10.66
CA ALA A 135 -5.25 -13.52 -10.33
C ALA A 135 -5.54 -13.63 -8.82
N ALA A 136 -5.25 -14.77 -8.19
CA ALA A 136 -5.39 -14.91 -6.74
C ALA A 136 -4.50 -13.93 -5.96
N VAL A 137 -3.24 -13.74 -6.37
CA VAL A 137 -2.34 -12.75 -5.76
C VAL A 137 -2.87 -11.32 -5.97
N MET A 138 -3.42 -11.00 -7.14
CA MET A 138 -4.04 -9.69 -7.42
C MET A 138 -5.25 -9.43 -6.52
N VAL A 139 -6.12 -10.43 -6.33
CA VAL A 139 -7.29 -10.33 -5.43
C VAL A 139 -6.86 -10.15 -3.98
N ILE A 140 -5.87 -10.91 -3.49
CA ILE A 140 -5.31 -10.73 -2.14
C ILE A 140 -4.79 -9.30 -1.96
N ASN A 141 -4.21 -8.71 -3.00
CA ASN A 141 -3.59 -7.40 -3.01
C ASN A 141 -4.46 -6.30 -3.65
N GLN A 142 -5.78 -6.50 -3.80
CA GLN A 142 -6.70 -5.58 -4.46
C GLN A 142 -6.66 -4.13 -3.95
N ARG A 143 -6.21 -3.90 -2.72
CA ARG A 143 -6.08 -2.54 -2.15
C ARG A 143 -5.16 -1.65 -2.98
N PHE A 144 -4.10 -2.19 -3.59
CA PHE A 144 -3.21 -1.41 -4.47
C PHE A 144 -3.95 -0.92 -5.71
N PHE A 145 -4.79 -1.77 -6.29
CA PHE A 145 -5.59 -1.42 -7.47
C PHE A 145 -6.65 -0.37 -7.13
N ILE A 146 -7.40 -0.56 -6.02
CA ILE A 146 -8.44 0.38 -5.59
C ILE A 146 -7.82 1.74 -5.25
N SER A 147 -6.72 1.77 -4.48
CA SER A 147 -6.02 3.00 -4.12
C SER A 147 -5.38 3.66 -5.35
N GLY A 148 -4.68 2.87 -6.17
CA GLY A 148 -3.93 3.34 -7.33
C GLY A 148 -4.84 3.96 -8.40
N PHE A 149 -5.88 3.25 -8.82
CA PHE A 149 -6.82 3.76 -9.83
C PHE A 149 -7.63 4.95 -9.32
N ARG A 150 -8.02 4.94 -8.03
CA ARG A 150 -8.69 6.10 -7.43
C ARG A 150 -7.81 7.35 -7.43
N SER A 151 -6.53 7.21 -7.13
CA SER A 151 -5.54 8.30 -7.16
C SER A 151 -5.28 8.79 -8.58
N LEU A 152 -5.24 7.88 -9.55
CA LEU A 152 -5.07 8.21 -10.96
C LEU A 152 -6.23 9.06 -11.48
N VAL A 153 -7.48 8.63 -11.23
CA VAL A 153 -8.70 9.36 -11.66
C VAL A 153 -8.77 10.76 -11.04
N ARG A 154 -8.22 10.93 -9.83
CA ARG A 154 -8.15 12.24 -9.15
C ARG A 154 -7.01 13.14 -9.62
N GLY A 155 -6.19 12.69 -10.58
CA GLY A 155 -5.03 13.46 -11.07
C GLY A 155 -3.89 13.60 -10.06
N ALA A 156 -3.85 12.76 -9.03
CA ALA A 156 -2.81 12.71 -8.01
C ALA A 156 -2.18 11.31 -7.92
N PRO A 157 -1.49 10.85 -9.00
CA PRO A 157 -0.90 9.52 -9.03
C PRO A 157 0.11 9.34 -7.89
N ASN A 158 0.11 8.16 -7.29
CA ASN A 158 0.98 7.80 -6.18
C ASN A 158 1.70 6.47 -6.47
N MET A 159 2.49 5.98 -5.50
CA MET A 159 3.19 4.69 -5.62
C MET A 159 2.23 3.53 -5.91
N ASP A 160 1.03 3.50 -5.31
CA ASP A 160 0.05 2.46 -5.56
C ASP A 160 -0.47 2.50 -7.00
N THR A 161 -0.54 3.69 -7.62
CA THR A 161 -0.89 3.86 -9.04
C THR A 161 0.12 3.18 -9.95
N LEU A 162 1.43 3.39 -9.70
CA LEU A 162 2.49 2.77 -10.49
C LEU A 162 2.45 1.24 -10.38
N VAL A 163 2.28 0.73 -9.16
CA VAL A 163 2.17 -0.71 -8.89
C VAL A 163 0.94 -1.30 -9.57
N ALA A 164 -0.21 -0.64 -9.47
CA ALA A 164 -1.45 -1.10 -10.10
C ALA A 164 -1.35 -1.13 -11.62
N LEU A 165 -0.79 -0.09 -12.24
CA LEU A 165 -0.59 -0.04 -13.70
C LEU A 165 0.41 -1.11 -14.17
N GLY A 166 1.56 -1.25 -13.50
CA GLY A 166 2.56 -2.24 -13.87
C GLY A 166 2.05 -3.68 -13.76
N ALA A 167 1.41 -4.03 -12.64
CA ALA A 167 0.84 -5.36 -12.45
C ALA A 167 -0.34 -5.63 -13.42
N SER A 168 -1.20 -4.62 -13.69
CA SER A 168 -2.29 -4.76 -14.66
C SER A 168 -1.77 -4.93 -16.08
N ALA A 169 -0.74 -4.19 -16.47
CA ALA A 169 -0.13 -4.30 -17.80
C ALA A 169 0.52 -5.68 -17.99
N ALA A 170 1.30 -6.16 -17.02
CA ALA A 170 1.92 -7.48 -17.07
C ALA A 170 0.87 -8.60 -17.15
N PHE A 171 -0.18 -8.52 -16.34
CA PHE A 171 -1.27 -9.50 -16.35
C PHE A 171 -2.07 -9.45 -17.66
N GLY A 172 -2.41 -8.25 -18.14
CA GLY A 172 -3.17 -8.07 -19.38
C GLY A 172 -2.40 -8.54 -20.62
N TYR A 173 -1.11 -8.19 -20.71
CA TYR A 173 -0.25 -8.65 -21.79
C TYR A 173 -0.13 -10.17 -21.80
N SER A 174 0.16 -10.79 -20.65
CA SER A 174 0.29 -12.25 -20.55
C SER A 174 -1.03 -12.97 -20.85
N THR A 175 -2.16 -12.36 -20.50
CA THR A 175 -3.47 -12.89 -20.85
C THR A 175 -3.68 -12.84 -22.37
N ALA A 176 -3.31 -11.74 -23.04
CA ALA A 176 -3.37 -11.64 -24.49
C ALA A 176 -2.43 -12.64 -25.18
N ALA A 177 -1.19 -12.80 -24.67
CA ALA A 177 -0.23 -13.79 -25.16
C ALA A 177 -0.76 -15.22 -24.99
N LEU A 178 -1.45 -15.53 -23.88
CA LEU A 178 -2.09 -16.82 -23.64
C LEU A 178 -3.19 -17.10 -24.68
N PHE A 179 -4.01 -16.13 -25.03
CA PHE A 179 -5.01 -16.29 -26.10
C PHE A 179 -4.34 -16.49 -27.46
N ALA A 180 -3.30 -15.72 -27.80
CA ALA A 180 -2.54 -15.90 -29.03
C ALA A 180 -1.88 -17.28 -29.08
N MET A 181 -1.35 -17.77 -27.96
CA MET A 181 -0.78 -19.11 -27.84
C MET A 181 -1.82 -20.20 -28.13
N THR A 182 -3.07 -20.06 -27.64
CA THR A 182 -4.12 -21.05 -27.91
C THR A 182 -4.47 -21.13 -29.41
N ASP A 183 -4.49 -19.97 -30.08
CA ASP A 183 -4.72 -19.91 -31.53
C ASP A 183 -3.55 -20.55 -32.31
N ALA A 184 -2.31 -20.22 -31.95
CA ALA A 184 -1.12 -20.81 -32.54
C ALA A 184 -1.06 -22.33 -32.36
N GLN A 185 -1.45 -22.85 -31.21
CA GLN A 185 -1.50 -24.27 -30.91
C GLN A 185 -2.54 -25.00 -31.77
N LEU A 186 -3.70 -24.37 -32.02
CA LEU A 186 -4.75 -24.94 -32.87
C LEU A 186 -4.33 -25.08 -34.32
N HIS A 187 -3.55 -24.13 -34.85
CA HIS A 187 -3.18 -24.10 -36.28
C HIS A 187 -1.79 -24.65 -36.57
N GLY A 188 -0.86 -24.61 -35.58
CA GLY A 188 0.55 -24.99 -35.77
C GLY A 188 1.06 -26.10 -34.86
N GLY A 189 0.21 -26.66 -33.98
CA GLY A 189 0.60 -27.68 -33.03
C GLY A 189 1.36 -27.16 -31.79
N ALA A 190 1.85 -28.08 -30.96
CA ALA A 190 2.49 -27.75 -29.70
C ALA A 190 3.79 -26.91 -29.85
N GLU A 191 4.55 -27.13 -30.92
CA GLU A 191 5.79 -26.38 -31.17
C GLU A 191 5.53 -24.91 -31.48
N ALA A 192 4.41 -24.57 -32.12
CA ALA A 192 4.01 -23.18 -32.37
C ALA A 192 3.62 -22.40 -31.12
N ALA A 193 3.29 -23.09 -30.02
CA ALA A 193 2.95 -22.50 -28.77
C ALA A 193 4.16 -22.09 -27.91
N MET A 194 5.32 -22.73 -28.10
CA MET A 194 6.51 -22.53 -27.28
C MET A 194 6.99 -21.07 -27.19
N PRO A 195 7.09 -20.29 -28.27
CA PRO A 195 7.58 -18.91 -28.21
C PRO A 195 6.72 -18.02 -27.29
N PHE A 196 5.42 -18.29 -27.22
CA PHE A 196 4.50 -17.50 -26.38
C PHE A 196 4.67 -17.75 -24.87
N MET A 197 5.22 -18.91 -24.48
CA MET A 197 5.47 -19.21 -23.08
C MET A 197 6.55 -18.33 -22.48
N ASP A 198 7.56 -17.95 -23.26
CA ASP A 198 8.63 -17.05 -22.85
C ASP A 198 8.14 -15.59 -22.69
N GLU A 199 6.98 -15.27 -23.28
CA GLU A 199 6.35 -13.95 -23.21
C GLU A 199 5.41 -13.76 -22.00
N PHE A 200 5.28 -14.74 -21.12
CA PHE A 200 4.42 -14.62 -19.94
C PHE A 200 5.09 -13.81 -18.83
N TYR A 201 4.42 -12.76 -18.40
CA TYR A 201 4.79 -11.91 -17.27
C TYR A 201 3.86 -12.10 -16.06
N PHE A 202 3.16 -13.24 -15.95
CA PHE A 202 2.28 -13.55 -14.82
C PHE A 202 3.05 -13.53 -13.50
N GLU A 203 4.24 -14.13 -13.46
CA GLU A 203 5.10 -14.12 -12.29
C GLU A 203 5.58 -12.71 -11.93
N SER A 204 5.89 -11.87 -12.93
CA SER A 204 6.32 -10.49 -12.72
C SER A 204 5.22 -9.67 -12.07
N ALA A 205 3.96 -9.83 -12.50
CA ALA A 205 2.81 -9.19 -11.86
C ALA A 205 2.66 -9.60 -10.40
N ALA A 206 2.74 -10.91 -10.10
CA ALA A 206 2.66 -11.44 -8.75
C ALA A 206 3.85 -11.00 -7.88
N MET A 207 5.06 -10.98 -8.45
CA MET A 207 6.29 -10.56 -7.77
C MET A 207 6.24 -9.09 -7.39
N ILE A 208 5.84 -8.19 -8.30
CA ILE A 208 5.67 -6.75 -8.02
C ILE A 208 4.76 -6.56 -6.81
N LEU A 209 3.59 -7.20 -6.77
CA LEU A 209 2.62 -7.07 -5.68
C LEU A 209 3.16 -7.63 -4.35
N THR A 210 3.87 -8.74 -4.42
CA THR A 210 4.43 -9.38 -3.23
C THR A 210 5.58 -8.57 -2.65
N LEU A 211 6.54 -8.13 -3.49
CA LEU A 211 7.70 -7.34 -3.06
C LEU A 211 7.30 -5.98 -2.49
N ILE A 212 6.33 -5.29 -3.11
CA ILE A 212 5.84 -4.02 -2.56
C ILE A 212 5.13 -4.22 -1.21
N THR A 213 4.45 -5.36 -1.01
CA THR A 213 3.84 -5.70 0.28
C THR A 213 4.90 -5.96 1.35
N VAL A 214 6.02 -6.63 1.01
CA VAL A 214 7.20 -6.75 1.88
C VAL A 214 7.73 -5.36 2.25
N GLY A 215 7.95 -4.50 1.27
CA GLY A 215 8.45 -3.13 1.48
C GLY A 215 7.55 -2.34 2.44
N LYS A 216 6.24 -2.38 2.24
CA LYS A 216 5.27 -1.71 3.13
C LYS A 216 5.25 -2.29 4.54
N MET A 217 5.44 -3.60 4.69
CA MET A 217 5.53 -4.23 6.02
C MET A 217 6.80 -3.79 6.76
N LEU A 218 7.96 -3.73 6.07
CA LEU A 218 9.22 -3.25 6.65
C LEU A 218 9.12 -1.76 7.03
N GLU A 219 8.52 -0.94 6.17
CA GLU A 219 8.24 0.47 6.44
C GLU A 219 7.37 0.65 7.69
N ALA A 220 6.26 -0.08 7.79
CA ALA A 220 5.36 -0.03 8.95
C ALA A 220 6.08 -0.42 10.25
N ARG A 221 6.93 -1.46 10.19
CA ARG A 221 7.74 -1.89 11.35
C ARG A 221 8.76 -0.84 11.78
N SER A 222 9.44 -0.21 10.82
CA SER A 222 10.44 0.85 11.10
C SER A 222 9.76 2.09 11.68
N LYS A 223 8.64 2.53 11.13
CA LYS A 223 7.85 3.65 11.65
C LYS A 223 7.36 3.38 13.08
N GLY A 224 6.89 2.18 13.36
CA GLY A 224 6.46 1.78 14.71
C GLY A 224 7.59 1.96 15.73
N LYS A 225 8.78 1.40 15.47
CA LYS A 225 9.94 1.52 16.37
C LYS A 225 10.36 2.97 16.62
N THR A 226 10.37 3.81 15.59
CA THR A 226 10.74 5.23 15.72
C THR A 226 9.70 5.99 16.55
N THR A 227 8.42 5.72 16.33
CA THR A 227 7.33 6.35 17.09
C THR A 227 7.36 5.93 18.57
N ASP A 228 7.67 4.67 18.86
CA ASP A 228 7.78 4.16 20.24
C ASP A 228 8.98 4.78 20.98
N ALA A 229 10.11 4.98 20.30
CA ALA A 229 11.26 5.68 20.84
C ALA A 229 10.92 7.14 21.20
N LEU A 230 10.21 7.86 20.29
CA LEU A 230 9.75 9.22 20.55
C LEU A 230 8.77 9.28 21.71
N LYS A 231 7.81 8.36 21.80
CA LYS A 231 6.86 8.25 22.93
C LYS A 231 7.59 8.00 24.25
N SER A 232 8.66 7.19 24.23
CA SER A 232 9.47 6.93 25.43
C SER A 232 10.21 8.18 25.90
N LEU A 233 10.76 8.97 24.97
CA LEU A 233 11.38 10.26 25.29
C LEU A 233 10.35 11.27 25.85
N MET A 234 9.15 11.32 25.28
CA MET A 234 8.08 12.18 25.77
C MET A 234 7.62 11.81 27.19
N LYS A 235 7.69 10.53 27.57
CA LYS A 235 7.38 10.09 28.94
C LYS A 235 8.43 10.53 29.98
N LEU A 236 9.63 10.89 29.54
CA LEU A 236 10.68 11.44 30.42
C LEU A 236 10.48 12.94 30.69
N ALA A 237 9.64 13.62 29.90
CA ALA A 237 9.28 15.01 30.18
C ALA A 237 8.44 15.06 31.48
N PRO A 238 8.74 15.97 32.43
CA PRO A 238 7.96 16.11 33.63
C PRO A 238 6.51 16.48 33.27
N SER A 239 5.58 15.81 33.93
CA SER A 239 4.13 16.06 33.76
C SER A 239 3.67 17.34 34.46
N GLU A 240 4.48 17.87 35.35
CA GLU A 240 4.21 19.07 36.17
C GLU A 240 5.41 20.01 36.10
N ALA A 241 5.18 21.28 35.95
CA ALA A 241 6.20 22.32 36.01
C ALA A 241 5.82 23.36 37.08
N THR A 242 6.78 23.73 37.93
CA THR A 242 6.62 24.82 38.88
C THR A 242 6.99 26.14 38.22
N VAL A 243 6.04 27.03 38.10
CA VAL A 243 6.22 28.36 37.49
C VAL A 243 6.06 29.43 38.59
N ILE A 244 7.02 30.36 38.65
CA ILE A 244 6.93 31.51 39.56
C ILE A 244 6.16 32.63 38.86
N ARG A 245 4.96 32.95 39.33
CA ARG A 245 4.16 34.08 38.86
C ARG A 245 3.87 35.01 40.03
N GLY A 246 4.32 36.28 39.92
CA GLY A 246 4.07 37.29 40.95
C GLY A 246 4.77 37.03 42.30
N GLY A 247 5.80 36.16 42.35
CA GLY A 247 6.50 35.78 43.58
C GLY A 247 5.93 34.54 44.29
N GLU A 248 4.88 33.93 43.72
CA GLU A 248 4.31 32.68 44.23
C GLU A 248 4.64 31.52 43.26
N GLU A 249 4.93 30.36 43.85
CA GLU A 249 5.16 29.11 43.11
C GLU A 249 3.82 28.45 42.77
N LEU A 250 3.55 28.30 41.47
CA LEU A 250 2.36 27.61 40.95
C LEU A 250 2.80 26.38 40.18
N THR A 251 2.31 25.22 40.59
CA THR A 251 2.48 23.96 39.81
C THR A 251 1.44 23.93 38.70
N ILE A 252 1.87 23.82 37.45
CA ILE A 252 1.06 23.75 36.22
C ILE A 252 1.33 22.46 35.48
#